data_1310ab07cdb90efacd6d20ccb4868d4d
#
_entry.id   1310ab07cdb90efacd6d20ccb4868d4d
#
_cell.length_a   1.000
_cell.length_b   1.000
_cell.length_c   1.000
_cell.angle_alpha   90.00
_cell.angle_beta   90.00
_cell.angle_gamma   90.00
#
_symmetry.space_group_name_H-M   'P 1'
#
loop_
_entity.id
_entity.type
_entity.pdbx_description
1 polymer ?
#
loop_
_entity_poly.entity_id
_entity_poly.type
_entity_poly.pdbx_seq_one_letter_code
_entity_poly.pdbx_strand_id
1 'polypeptide(L)'
;MEYVLTATKTKARAGSYYDRIARLYDLTFKVNGYGRSLDQYFAAHPLPVTRGAKILDAGCGTGLLTHALLRAIRFPVSITALDLSQTSVVAARKSLYYSPGRKRDVTFTQGNLLCLPFADESLDLVVTSGALEYVPLADGINELARVIAPGGHLLHLPIHPSLIGVFLEILFRFKSHPPREVKDKTERHFRIVHQYRFPRQQAIGWSKTAILAQKV
;
A
#
# COMPACT_ATOMS: atom_id res chain seq x y z
N MET A 1 -10.66 -34.31 6.00
CA MET A 1 -10.23 -33.61 7.24
C MET A 1 -8.76 -33.17 7.21
N GLU A 2 -7.89 -33.81 6.46
CA GLU A 2 -6.45 -33.47 6.33
C GLU A 2 -6.16 -32.21 5.51
N TYR A 3 -6.98 -31.92 4.50
CA TYR A 3 -6.81 -30.74 3.63
C TYR A 3 -7.05 -29.40 4.35
N VAL A 4 -7.92 -29.38 5.36
CA VAL A 4 -8.22 -28.18 6.16
C VAL A 4 -7.08 -27.87 7.15
N LEU A 5 -6.43 -28.91 7.68
CA LEU A 5 -5.32 -28.76 8.63
C LEU A 5 -4.02 -28.27 7.96
N THR A 6 -3.79 -28.63 6.69
CA THR A 6 -2.62 -28.16 5.93
C THR A 6 -2.77 -26.67 5.55
N ALA A 7 -3.96 -26.24 5.14
CA ALA A 7 -4.24 -24.82 4.83
C ALA A 7 -4.10 -23.92 6.06
N THR A 8 -4.53 -24.40 7.24
CA THR A 8 -4.41 -23.65 8.51
C THR A 8 -2.97 -23.52 8.99
N LYS A 9 -2.15 -24.58 8.84
CA LYS A 9 -0.71 -24.56 9.19
C LYS A 9 0.10 -23.65 8.25
N THR A 10 -0.25 -23.58 6.98
CA THR A 10 0.41 -22.69 6.00
C THR A 10 0.04 -21.23 6.27
N LYS A 11 -1.22 -20.94 6.65
CA LYS A 11 -1.66 -19.60 7.06
C LYS A 11 -0.97 -19.10 8.35
N ALA A 12 -0.83 -19.96 9.36
CA ALA A 12 -0.16 -19.62 10.62
C ALA A 12 1.36 -19.38 10.43
N ARG A 13 2.03 -20.14 9.53
CA ARG A 13 3.45 -19.92 9.19
C ARG A 13 3.67 -18.62 8.41
N ALA A 14 2.77 -18.24 7.52
CA ALA A 14 2.85 -16.99 6.78
C ALA A 14 2.73 -15.77 7.73
N GLY A 15 1.75 -15.75 8.63
CA GLY A 15 1.59 -14.68 9.62
C GLY A 15 2.84 -14.46 10.48
N SER A 16 3.42 -15.54 11.03
CA SER A 16 4.64 -15.47 11.87
C SER A 16 5.87 -14.93 11.11
N TYR A 17 5.97 -15.16 9.79
CA TYR A 17 7.07 -14.66 8.97
C TYR A 17 6.91 -13.14 8.71
N TYR A 18 5.73 -12.70 8.30
CA TYR A 18 5.42 -11.29 8.10
C TYR A 18 5.58 -10.47 9.39
N ASP A 19 5.22 -11.04 10.54
CA ASP A 19 5.35 -10.40 11.84
C ASP A 19 6.81 -10.11 12.24
N ARG A 20 7.73 -11.00 11.90
CA ARG A 20 9.19 -10.80 12.15
C ARG A 20 9.77 -9.71 11.25
N ILE A 21 9.32 -9.66 10.01
CA ILE A 21 9.86 -8.75 8.99
C ILE A 21 9.28 -7.36 9.12
N ALA A 22 8.03 -7.20 9.56
CA ALA A 22 7.36 -5.91 9.67
C ALA A 22 8.17 -4.90 10.49
N ARG A 23 8.81 -5.33 11.59
CA ARG A 23 9.66 -4.45 12.42
C ARG A 23 10.95 -4.04 11.70
N LEU A 24 11.60 -4.96 11.00
CA LEU A 24 12.82 -4.67 10.25
C LEU A 24 12.54 -3.78 9.05
N TYR A 25 11.44 -4.05 8.36
CA TYR A 25 10.92 -3.25 7.25
C TYR A 25 10.66 -1.81 7.71
N ASP A 26 9.92 -1.64 8.82
CA ASP A 26 9.59 -0.34 9.39
C ASP A 26 10.84 0.46 9.78
N LEU A 27 11.81 -0.17 10.45
CA LEU A 27 13.05 0.48 10.83
C LEU A 27 13.85 0.95 9.61
N THR A 28 13.97 0.10 8.58
CA THR A 28 14.69 0.41 7.34
C THR A 28 14.06 1.62 6.62
N PHE A 29 12.72 1.68 6.54
CA PHE A 29 12.02 2.76 5.85
C PHE A 29 11.91 4.04 6.67
N LYS A 30 11.83 3.96 8.00
CA LYS A 30 11.89 5.14 8.88
C LYS A 30 13.24 5.85 8.82
N VAL A 31 14.34 5.07 8.86
CA VAL A 31 15.71 5.61 8.81
C VAL A 31 16.03 6.19 7.43
N ASN A 32 15.50 5.60 6.35
CA ASN A 32 15.78 6.02 4.98
C ASN A 32 15.03 7.29 4.51
N GLY A 33 14.30 7.98 5.39
CA GLY A 33 13.57 9.19 5.00
C GLY A 33 12.36 8.95 4.08
N TYR A 34 11.84 7.72 4.02
CA TYR A 34 10.69 7.35 3.20
C TYR A 34 9.47 8.26 3.43
N GLY A 35 9.12 8.51 4.70
CA GLY A 35 8.01 9.39 5.05
C GLY A 35 8.18 10.81 4.51
N ARG A 36 9.42 11.37 4.60
CA ARG A 36 9.72 12.70 4.06
C ARG A 36 9.58 12.76 2.54
N SER A 37 9.99 11.69 1.85
CA SER A 37 9.84 11.59 0.39
C SER A 37 8.37 11.53 -0.03
N LEU A 38 7.53 10.83 0.73
CA LEU A 38 6.07 10.82 0.51
C LEU A 38 5.46 12.20 0.75
N ASP A 39 5.88 12.91 1.81
CA ASP A 39 5.40 14.26 2.09
C ASP A 39 5.74 15.23 0.95
N GLN A 40 6.97 15.16 0.42
CA GLN A 40 7.38 15.96 -0.73
C GLN A 40 6.59 15.59 -1.99
N TYR A 41 6.38 14.29 -2.21
CA TYR A 41 5.57 13.82 -3.34
C TYR A 41 4.14 14.36 -3.28
N PHE A 42 3.46 14.22 -2.14
CA PHE A 42 2.09 14.69 -2.00
C PHE A 42 1.95 16.21 -1.99
N ALA A 43 2.99 16.94 -1.57
CA ALA A 43 3.01 18.40 -1.68
C ALA A 43 3.10 18.87 -3.13
N ALA A 44 3.86 18.14 -3.97
CA ALA A 44 4.00 18.43 -5.40
C ALA A 44 2.84 17.86 -6.25
N HIS A 45 2.22 16.77 -5.81
CA HIS A 45 1.18 16.03 -6.52
C HIS A 45 -0.03 15.79 -5.59
N PRO A 46 -0.91 16.78 -5.42
CA PRO A 46 -2.12 16.64 -4.61
C PRO A 46 -2.97 15.44 -5.03
N LEU A 47 -3.48 14.70 -4.06
CA LEU A 47 -4.34 13.56 -4.33
C LEU A 47 -5.69 14.00 -4.89
N PRO A 48 -6.24 13.30 -5.90
CA PRO A 48 -7.52 13.63 -6.53
C PRO A 48 -8.70 13.13 -5.68
N VAL A 49 -8.83 13.67 -4.47
CA VAL A 49 -9.89 13.33 -3.53
C VAL A 49 -10.58 14.57 -3.01
N THR A 50 -11.85 14.43 -2.63
CA THR A 50 -12.67 15.50 -2.09
C THR A 50 -13.05 15.24 -0.63
N ARG A 51 -13.70 16.21 -0.01
CA ARG A 51 -14.25 16.06 1.36
C ARG A 51 -15.22 14.88 1.41
N GLY A 52 -15.05 14.04 2.43
CA GLY A 52 -15.88 12.85 2.64
C GLY A 52 -15.40 11.61 1.87
N ALA A 53 -14.33 11.71 1.06
CA ALA A 53 -13.79 10.56 0.31
C ALA A 53 -13.46 9.38 1.21
N LYS A 54 -13.75 8.18 0.69
CA LYS A 54 -13.42 6.89 1.29
C LYS A 54 -12.12 6.37 0.71
N ILE A 55 -11.11 6.23 1.54
CA ILE A 55 -9.74 5.87 1.14
C ILE A 55 -9.33 4.55 1.79
N LEU A 56 -8.72 3.66 1.02
CA LEU A 56 -8.10 2.44 1.51
C LEU A 56 -6.58 2.54 1.37
N ASP A 57 -5.86 2.29 2.44
CA ASP A 57 -4.42 1.97 2.43
C ASP A 57 -4.28 0.44 2.46
N ALA A 58 -4.11 -0.16 1.28
CA ALA A 58 -4.07 -1.61 1.06
C ALA A 58 -2.64 -2.14 1.25
N GLY A 59 -2.44 -2.93 2.32
CA GLY A 59 -1.12 -3.35 2.77
C GLY A 59 -0.42 -2.22 3.52
N CYS A 60 -1.08 -1.67 4.53
CA CYS A 60 -0.63 -0.48 5.24
C CYS A 60 0.67 -0.68 6.05
N GLY A 61 1.08 -1.94 6.30
CA GLY A 61 2.23 -2.26 7.12
C GLY A 61 2.14 -1.58 8.49
N THR A 62 3.17 -0.87 8.88
CA THR A 62 3.23 -0.11 10.14
C THR A 62 2.65 1.30 10.04
N GLY A 63 1.98 1.64 8.92
CA GLY A 63 1.22 2.87 8.74
C GLY A 63 1.98 4.05 8.14
N LEU A 64 3.15 3.86 7.55
CA LEU A 64 3.96 4.97 7.01
C LEU A 64 3.22 5.75 5.92
N LEU A 65 2.55 5.04 4.98
CA LEU A 65 1.76 5.68 3.93
C LEU A 65 0.49 6.31 4.51
N THR A 66 -0.19 5.64 5.44
CA THR A 66 -1.35 6.19 6.17
C THR A 66 -0.99 7.53 6.84
N HIS A 67 0.16 7.61 7.52
CA HIS A 67 0.65 8.86 8.11
C HIS A 67 0.88 9.97 7.08
N ALA A 68 1.46 9.65 5.93
CA ALA A 68 1.68 10.61 4.86
C ALA A 68 0.36 11.13 4.27
N LEU A 69 -0.63 10.26 4.06
CA LEU A 69 -1.99 10.64 3.66
C LEU A 69 -2.62 11.62 4.65
N LEU A 70 -2.52 11.32 5.95
CA LEU A 70 -3.06 12.18 7.00
C LEU A 70 -2.40 13.56 7.06
N ARG A 71 -1.14 13.67 6.70
CA ARG A 71 -0.47 14.97 6.60
C ARG A 71 -0.84 15.71 5.32
N ALA A 72 -0.99 15.00 4.21
CA ALA A 72 -1.29 15.57 2.90
C ALA A 72 -2.73 16.10 2.79
N ILE A 73 -3.70 15.31 3.26
CA ILE A 73 -5.12 15.65 3.13
C ILE A 73 -5.51 16.55 4.31
N ARG A 74 -6.03 17.75 4.06
CA ARG A 74 -6.35 18.77 5.08
C ARG A 74 -7.84 18.88 5.41
N PHE A 75 -8.68 18.10 4.78
CA PHE A 75 -10.14 18.08 4.97
C PHE A 75 -10.59 16.68 5.46
N PRO A 76 -11.82 16.54 5.99
CA PRO A 76 -12.34 15.26 6.45
C PRO A 76 -12.42 14.23 5.33
N VAL A 77 -11.89 13.03 5.61
CA VAL A 77 -11.97 11.81 4.79
C VAL A 77 -12.04 10.62 5.73
N SER A 78 -12.59 9.50 5.26
CA SER A 78 -12.56 8.22 5.95
C SER A 78 -11.43 7.36 5.38
N ILE A 79 -10.47 6.96 6.22
CA ILE A 79 -9.35 6.10 5.82
C ILE A 79 -9.49 4.73 6.47
N THR A 80 -9.43 3.67 5.69
CA THR A 80 -9.23 2.31 6.21
C THR A 80 -7.80 1.87 5.90
N ALA A 81 -7.05 1.51 6.93
CA ALA A 81 -5.72 0.95 6.84
C ALA A 81 -5.83 -0.57 7.03
N LEU A 82 -5.53 -1.34 5.97
CA LEU A 82 -5.71 -2.79 5.95
C LEU A 82 -4.37 -3.48 5.71
N ASP A 83 -4.10 -4.53 6.48
CA ASP A 83 -2.93 -5.39 6.27
C ASP A 83 -3.26 -6.85 6.58
N LEU A 84 -2.55 -7.78 5.94
CA LEU A 84 -2.69 -9.22 6.22
C LEU A 84 -2.14 -9.58 7.61
N SER A 85 -1.11 -8.87 8.09
CA SER A 85 -0.47 -9.08 9.37
C SER A 85 -1.18 -8.31 10.48
N GLN A 86 -1.75 -9.02 11.44
CA GLN A 86 -2.33 -8.42 12.65
C GLN A 86 -1.30 -7.61 13.43
N THR A 87 -0.04 -8.04 13.46
CA THR A 87 1.05 -7.30 14.13
C THR A 87 1.30 -5.97 13.46
N SER A 88 1.28 -5.91 12.13
CA SER A 88 1.37 -4.66 11.35
C SER A 88 0.21 -3.73 11.66
N VAL A 89 -1.02 -4.23 11.66
CA VAL A 89 -2.24 -3.46 11.99
C VAL A 89 -2.15 -2.85 13.39
N VAL A 90 -1.73 -3.63 14.38
CA VAL A 90 -1.53 -3.15 15.76
C VAL A 90 -0.43 -2.09 15.83
N ALA A 91 0.69 -2.28 15.12
CA ALA A 91 1.77 -1.32 15.06
C ALA A 91 1.34 0.00 14.40
N ALA A 92 0.62 -0.07 13.28
CA ALA A 92 0.06 1.10 12.59
C ALA A 92 -0.90 1.89 13.50
N ARG A 93 -1.82 1.20 14.17
CA ARG A 93 -2.74 1.83 15.13
C ARG A 93 -1.98 2.54 16.28
N LYS A 94 -0.99 1.88 16.87
CA LYS A 94 -0.16 2.47 17.92
C LYS A 94 0.60 3.70 17.42
N SER A 95 1.20 3.63 16.25
CA SER A 95 1.96 4.74 15.69
C SER A 95 1.10 5.99 15.47
N LEU A 96 -0.17 5.81 15.06
CA LEU A 96 -1.11 6.91 14.91
C LEU A 96 -1.61 7.46 16.27
N TYR A 97 -1.84 6.59 17.24
CA TYR A 97 -2.34 7.01 18.57
C TYR A 97 -1.37 7.99 19.27
N TYR A 98 -0.06 7.78 19.10
CA TYR A 98 0.97 8.64 19.69
C TYR A 98 1.36 9.83 18.81
N SER A 99 0.72 10.00 17.63
CA SER A 99 1.01 11.15 16.78
C SER A 99 0.21 12.38 17.23
N PRO A 100 0.85 13.50 17.59
CA PRO A 100 0.13 14.71 17.97
C PRO A 100 -0.61 15.29 16.76
N GLY A 101 -1.91 15.49 16.88
CA GLY A 101 -2.74 16.22 15.95
C GLY A 101 -3.92 15.44 15.36
N ARG A 102 -5.09 16.01 15.46
CA ARG A 102 -6.42 15.69 14.92
C ARG A 102 -6.83 14.21 14.92
N LYS A 103 -7.81 13.88 15.76
CA LYS A 103 -8.64 12.66 15.57
C LYS A 103 -9.18 12.68 14.16
N ARG A 104 -8.59 11.87 13.27
CA ARG A 104 -9.14 11.58 11.94
C ARG A 104 -9.79 10.22 11.99
N ASP A 105 -10.78 10.04 11.14
CA ASP A 105 -11.50 8.79 11.04
C ASP A 105 -10.63 7.76 10.29
N VAL A 106 -9.77 7.06 11.06
CA VAL A 106 -8.93 5.97 10.55
C VAL A 106 -9.35 4.66 11.20
N THR A 107 -9.87 3.76 10.38
CA THR A 107 -10.18 2.38 10.78
C THR A 107 -9.00 1.49 10.44
N PHE A 108 -8.64 0.60 11.38
CA PHE A 108 -7.58 -0.39 11.17
C PHE A 108 -8.20 -1.78 11.14
N THR A 109 -7.93 -2.54 10.08
CA THR A 109 -8.49 -3.88 9.92
C THR A 109 -7.46 -4.87 9.38
N GLN A 110 -7.58 -6.11 9.84
CA GLN A 110 -6.84 -7.21 9.22
C GLN A 110 -7.61 -7.71 8.01
N GLY A 111 -6.93 -7.90 6.87
CA GLY A 111 -7.57 -8.39 5.66
C GLY A 111 -6.59 -8.84 4.61
N ASN A 112 -7.11 -9.57 3.62
CA ASN A 112 -6.35 -10.05 2.48
C ASN A 112 -6.62 -9.15 1.26
N LEU A 113 -5.55 -8.67 0.63
CA LEU A 113 -5.61 -7.82 -0.56
C LEU A 113 -6.27 -8.53 -1.75
N LEU A 114 -6.25 -9.86 -1.78
CA LEU A 114 -6.93 -10.67 -2.82
C LEU A 114 -8.42 -10.90 -2.56
N CYS A 115 -8.95 -10.46 -1.41
CA CYS A 115 -10.36 -10.59 -1.05
C CYS A 115 -10.68 -9.48 -0.05
N LEU A 116 -10.85 -8.27 -0.56
CA LEU A 116 -11.06 -7.07 0.24
C LEU A 116 -12.50 -7.03 0.79
N PRO A 117 -12.68 -6.69 2.08
CA PRO A 117 -14.00 -6.65 2.73
C PRO A 117 -14.76 -5.35 2.39
N PHE A 118 -14.78 -4.99 1.12
CA PHE A 118 -15.48 -3.82 0.60
C PHE A 118 -16.40 -4.23 -0.54
N ALA A 119 -17.53 -3.54 -0.64
CA ALA A 119 -18.43 -3.70 -1.79
C ALA A 119 -17.74 -3.22 -3.07
N ASP A 120 -18.24 -3.68 -4.20
CA ASP A 120 -17.83 -3.19 -5.51
C ASP A 120 -18.04 -1.68 -5.57
N GLU A 121 -17.10 -0.99 -6.21
CA GLU A 121 -17.22 0.43 -6.54
C GLU A 121 -17.53 1.35 -5.35
N SER A 122 -17.00 1.02 -4.16
CA SER A 122 -17.34 1.70 -2.90
C SER A 122 -16.25 2.66 -2.38
N LEU A 123 -15.08 2.71 -3.03
CA LEU A 123 -13.94 3.52 -2.61
C LEU A 123 -13.55 4.56 -3.66
N ASP A 124 -13.21 5.78 -3.21
CA ASP A 124 -12.80 6.88 -4.09
C ASP A 124 -11.28 6.82 -4.41
N LEU A 125 -10.48 6.32 -3.48
CA LEU A 125 -9.05 6.17 -3.65
C LEU A 125 -8.56 4.91 -2.94
N VAL A 126 -7.76 4.11 -3.64
CA VAL A 126 -6.94 3.07 -3.02
C VAL A 126 -5.48 3.45 -3.18
N VAL A 127 -4.72 3.38 -2.09
CA VAL A 127 -3.26 3.52 -2.11
C VAL A 127 -2.63 2.21 -1.69
N THR A 128 -1.50 1.86 -2.31
CA THR A 128 -0.74 0.65 -1.94
C THR A 128 0.74 0.84 -2.20
N SER A 129 1.59 0.33 -1.31
CA SER A 129 3.03 0.48 -1.43
C SER A 129 3.76 -0.77 -0.97
N GLY A 130 4.30 -1.53 -1.91
CA GLY A 130 5.07 -2.74 -1.63
C GLY A 130 4.23 -3.92 -1.16
N ALA A 131 2.91 -3.91 -1.39
CA ALA A 131 2.02 -5.02 -1.01
C ALA A 131 1.67 -5.92 -2.20
N LEU A 132 1.58 -5.37 -3.41
CA LEU A 132 1.28 -6.15 -4.62
C LEU A 132 2.42 -7.10 -5.00
N GLU A 133 3.61 -6.89 -4.49
CA GLU A 133 4.77 -7.75 -4.66
C GLU A 133 4.66 -9.09 -3.92
N TYR A 134 3.70 -9.22 -3.01
CA TYR A 134 3.43 -10.45 -2.24
C TYR A 134 2.29 -11.30 -2.79
N VAL A 135 1.64 -10.84 -3.86
CA VAL A 135 0.49 -11.51 -4.47
C VAL A 135 0.65 -11.60 -5.99
N PRO A 136 -0.10 -12.49 -6.69
CA PRO A 136 -0.18 -12.41 -8.15
C PRO A 136 -0.67 -11.03 -8.57
N LEU A 137 0.14 -10.28 -9.31
CA LEU A 137 -0.11 -8.88 -9.63
C LEU A 137 -1.47 -8.67 -10.31
N ALA A 138 -1.83 -9.55 -11.25
CA ALA A 138 -3.10 -9.46 -11.95
C ALA A 138 -4.29 -9.57 -11.00
N ASP A 139 -4.24 -10.52 -10.07
CA ASP A 139 -5.34 -10.77 -9.12
C ASP A 139 -5.46 -9.60 -8.13
N GLY A 140 -4.31 -9.09 -7.64
CA GLY A 140 -4.30 -7.91 -6.78
C GLY A 140 -4.87 -6.68 -7.49
N ILE A 141 -4.45 -6.39 -8.72
CA ILE A 141 -4.97 -5.25 -9.50
C ILE A 141 -6.46 -5.43 -9.80
N ASN A 142 -6.93 -6.64 -10.15
CA ASN A 142 -8.34 -6.92 -10.39
C ASN A 142 -9.18 -6.62 -9.14
N GLU A 143 -8.72 -7.06 -7.97
CA GLU A 143 -9.44 -6.84 -6.70
C GLU A 143 -9.46 -5.36 -6.30
N LEU A 144 -8.35 -4.63 -6.51
CA LEU A 144 -8.33 -3.18 -6.31
C LEU A 144 -9.28 -2.47 -7.26
N ALA A 145 -9.33 -2.90 -8.52
CA ALA A 145 -10.25 -2.35 -9.51
C ALA A 145 -11.72 -2.62 -9.15
N ARG A 146 -12.02 -3.80 -8.58
CA ARG A 146 -13.38 -4.14 -8.13
C ARG A 146 -13.89 -3.14 -7.11
N VAL A 147 -13.10 -2.80 -6.10
CA VAL A 147 -13.54 -1.96 -4.99
C VAL A 147 -13.51 -0.46 -5.26
N ILE A 148 -12.73 -0.01 -6.24
CA ILE A 148 -12.65 1.42 -6.63
C ILE A 148 -13.87 1.78 -7.46
N ALA A 149 -14.53 2.90 -7.13
CA ALA A 149 -15.65 3.44 -7.88
C ALA A 149 -15.24 3.92 -9.29
N PRO A 150 -16.15 3.94 -10.29
CA PRO A 150 -15.87 4.58 -11.57
C PRO A 150 -15.39 6.02 -11.40
N GLY A 151 -14.31 6.38 -12.09
CA GLY A 151 -13.65 7.68 -11.91
C GLY A 151 -12.80 7.82 -10.65
N GLY A 152 -12.86 6.86 -9.71
CA GLY A 152 -11.97 6.78 -8.56
C GLY A 152 -10.54 6.44 -8.95
N HIS A 153 -9.62 6.46 -7.99
CA HIS A 153 -8.19 6.41 -8.30
C HIS A 153 -7.45 5.30 -7.56
N LEU A 154 -6.40 4.80 -8.20
CA LEU A 154 -5.38 3.94 -7.62
C LEU A 154 -4.06 4.70 -7.57
N LEU A 155 -3.46 4.82 -6.38
CA LEU A 155 -2.07 5.22 -6.21
C LEU A 155 -1.24 3.99 -5.85
N HIS A 156 -0.48 3.48 -6.81
CA HIS A 156 0.40 2.33 -6.64
C HIS A 156 1.86 2.78 -6.57
N LEU A 157 2.57 2.39 -5.51
CA LEU A 157 4.00 2.62 -5.35
C LEU A 157 4.76 1.27 -5.46
N PRO A 158 4.94 0.74 -6.69
CA PRO A 158 5.62 -0.53 -6.91
C PRO A 158 7.10 -0.44 -6.56
N ILE A 159 7.66 -1.58 -6.13
CA ILE A 159 9.09 -1.78 -6.04
C ILE A 159 9.57 -2.18 -7.44
N HIS A 160 10.48 -1.39 -8.01
CA HIS A 160 11.04 -1.74 -9.31
C HIS A 160 12.33 -2.57 -9.19
N PRO A 161 12.64 -3.43 -10.16
CA PRO A 161 13.87 -4.20 -10.19
C PRO A 161 15.09 -3.26 -10.18
N SER A 162 15.93 -3.40 -9.18
CA SER A 162 17.19 -2.67 -8.99
C SER A 162 18.10 -3.52 -8.13
N LEU A 163 19.40 -3.20 -8.04
CA LEU A 163 20.32 -3.93 -7.15
C LEU A 163 19.80 -3.93 -5.70
N ILE A 164 19.26 -2.82 -5.24
CA ILE A 164 18.63 -2.70 -3.92
C ILE A 164 17.31 -3.46 -3.90
N GLY A 165 16.51 -3.41 -4.96
CA GLY A 165 15.28 -4.20 -5.11
C GLY A 165 15.54 -5.70 -4.97
N VAL A 166 16.53 -6.24 -5.65
CA VAL A 166 16.94 -7.66 -5.56
C VAL A 166 17.37 -8.02 -4.12
N PHE A 167 18.15 -7.17 -3.47
CA PHE A 167 18.52 -7.37 -2.07
C PHE A 167 17.29 -7.41 -1.16
N LEU A 168 16.34 -6.49 -1.36
CA LEU A 168 15.08 -6.43 -0.61
C LEU A 168 14.19 -7.66 -0.92
N GLU A 169 14.14 -8.12 -2.18
CA GLU A 169 13.41 -9.35 -2.57
C GLU A 169 13.88 -10.56 -1.78
N ILE A 170 15.21 -10.75 -1.69
CA ILE A 170 15.81 -11.87 -0.94
C ILE A 170 15.51 -11.73 0.55
N LEU A 171 15.69 -10.52 1.09
CA LEU A 171 15.53 -10.26 2.53
C LEU A 171 14.06 -10.40 2.96
N PHE A 172 13.12 -9.88 2.15
CA PHE A 172 11.69 -9.82 2.49
C PHE A 172 10.83 -10.85 1.77
N ARG A 173 11.44 -11.72 0.93
CA ARG A 173 10.79 -12.82 0.21
C ARG A 173 9.56 -12.38 -0.59
N PHE A 174 9.65 -11.28 -1.28
CA PHE A 174 8.65 -10.84 -2.25
C PHE A 174 9.22 -10.95 -3.67
N LYS A 175 8.42 -10.65 -4.67
CA LYS A 175 8.84 -10.59 -6.07
C LYS A 175 8.49 -9.23 -6.66
N SER A 176 9.49 -8.45 -7.06
CA SER A 176 9.24 -7.22 -7.79
C SER A 176 8.73 -7.53 -9.20
N HIS A 177 7.83 -6.70 -9.69
CA HIS A 177 7.26 -6.86 -11.03
C HIS A 177 7.95 -5.93 -12.03
N PRO A 178 8.25 -6.40 -13.24
CA PRO A 178 8.80 -5.54 -14.29
C PRO A 178 7.87 -4.33 -14.55
N PRO A 179 8.41 -3.12 -14.76
CA PRO A 179 7.59 -1.93 -14.98
C PRO A 179 6.58 -2.06 -16.12
N ARG A 180 6.92 -2.80 -17.18
CA ARG A 180 6.00 -3.10 -18.31
C ARG A 180 4.82 -3.92 -17.81
N GLU A 181 5.06 -4.98 -17.03
CA GLU A 181 3.99 -5.82 -16.49
C GLU A 181 3.06 -5.02 -15.58
N VAL A 182 3.62 -4.19 -14.68
CA VAL A 182 2.83 -3.29 -13.82
C VAL A 182 1.95 -2.37 -14.67
N LYS A 183 2.52 -1.76 -15.71
CA LYS A 183 1.79 -0.89 -16.63
C LYS A 183 0.66 -1.65 -17.33
N ASP A 184 0.98 -2.78 -17.98
CA ASP A 184 0.02 -3.56 -18.77
C ASP A 184 -1.15 -4.08 -17.92
N LYS A 185 -0.86 -4.52 -16.66
CA LYS A 185 -1.92 -4.97 -15.75
C LYS A 185 -2.76 -3.81 -15.24
N THR A 186 -2.15 -2.66 -14.94
CA THR A 186 -2.87 -1.45 -14.50
C THR A 186 -3.79 -0.94 -15.61
N GLU A 187 -3.31 -0.85 -16.85
CA GLU A 187 -4.06 -0.30 -18.00
C GLU A 187 -5.28 -1.15 -18.42
N ARG A 188 -5.44 -2.37 -17.88
CA ARG A 188 -6.65 -3.18 -18.10
C ARG A 188 -7.91 -2.58 -17.46
N HIS A 189 -7.76 -1.84 -16.39
CA HIS A 189 -8.87 -1.32 -15.58
C HIS A 189 -8.76 0.18 -15.34
N PHE A 190 -7.58 0.75 -15.58
CA PHE A 190 -7.28 2.12 -15.23
C PHE A 190 -6.59 2.85 -16.37
N ARG A 191 -6.84 4.12 -16.50
CA ARG A 191 -6.03 5.05 -17.29
C ARG A 191 -4.94 5.64 -16.41
N ILE A 192 -3.67 5.45 -16.75
CA ILE A 192 -2.55 6.07 -16.03
C ILE A 192 -2.61 7.58 -16.24
N VAL A 193 -2.79 8.32 -15.13
CA VAL A 193 -2.88 9.80 -15.13
C VAL A 193 -1.49 10.40 -14.95
N HIS A 194 -0.69 9.82 -14.05
CA HIS A 194 0.62 10.35 -13.72
C HIS A 194 1.55 9.21 -13.29
N GLN A 195 2.80 9.29 -13.74
CA GLN A 195 3.86 8.39 -13.32
C GLN A 195 5.05 9.24 -12.84
N TYR A 196 5.49 9.02 -11.60
CA TYR A 196 6.55 9.78 -10.97
C TYR A 196 7.70 8.86 -10.56
N ARG A 197 8.92 9.26 -10.92
CA ARG A 197 10.14 8.62 -10.48
C ARG A 197 10.75 9.47 -9.37
N PHE A 198 10.88 8.91 -8.18
CA PHE A 198 11.52 9.61 -7.08
C PHE A 198 12.98 9.95 -7.39
N PRO A 199 13.47 11.14 -6.97
CA PRO A 199 14.86 11.54 -7.18
C PRO A 199 15.84 10.55 -6.55
N ARG A 200 16.96 10.31 -7.24
CA ARG A 200 18.01 9.38 -6.74
C ARG A 200 18.67 9.84 -5.44
N GLN A 201 18.59 11.12 -5.08
CA GLN A 201 19.05 11.65 -3.81
C GLN A 201 18.20 11.18 -2.62
N GLN A 202 17.00 10.66 -2.89
CA GLN A 202 16.11 10.08 -1.90
C GLN A 202 16.24 8.55 -1.96
N ALA A 203 16.38 7.90 -0.80
CA ALA A 203 16.54 6.44 -0.75
C ALA A 203 15.34 5.68 -1.37
N ILE A 204 14.13 6.23 -1.30
CA ILE A 204 12.95 5.68 -1.97
C ILE A 204 13.14 5.61 -3.50
N GLY A 205 13.84 6.58 -4.10
CA GLY A 205 14.08 6.64 -5.54
C GLY A 205 14.96 5.51 -6.08
N TRP A 206 15.60 4.74 -5.21
CA TRP A 206 16.41 3.58 -5.59
C TRP A 206 15.57 2.32 -5.82
N SER A 207 14.36 2.31 -5.29
CA SER A 207 13.53 1.10 -5.31
C SER A 207 12.08 1.33 -5.72
N LYS A 208 11.57 2.57 -5.77
CA LYS A 208 10.15 2.81 -6.00
C LYS A 208 9.87 3.90 -7.05
N THR A 209 8.72 3.74 -7.69
CA THR A 209 8.05 4.77 -8.49
C THR A 209 6.65 5.00 -7.92
N ALA A 210 5.97 6.07 -8.31
CA ALA A 210 4.55 6.25 -8.00
C ALA A 210 3.76 6.30 -9.31
N ILE A 211 2.66 5.55 -9.37
CA ILE A 211 1.73 5.48 -10.49
C ILE A 211 0.36 5.89 -9.95
N LEU A 212 -0.15 7.02 -10.42
CA LEU A 212 -1.52 7.43 -10.19
C LEU A 212 -2.34 7.07 -11.42
N ALA A 213 -3.39 6.29 -11.23
CA ALA A 213 -4.26 5.83 -12.30
C ALA A 213 -5.74 6.01 -11.93
N GLN A 214 -6.58 6.34 -12.90
CA GLN A 214 -8.02 6.55 -12.73
C GLN A 214 -8.78 5.36 -13.31
N LYS A 215 -9.75 4.84 -12.58
CA LYS A 215 -10.65 3.78 -13.06
C LYS A 215 -11.50 4.30 -14.22
N VAL A 216 -11.51 3.55 -15.32
CA VAL A 216 -12.29 3.82 -16.53
C VAL A 216 -13.57 3.02 -16.52
#